data_44c702f6692da6cab5bf7ac488bde9cc
#
_entry.id   44c702f6692da6cab5bf7ac488bde9cc
#
_cell.length_a   1.000
_cell.length_b   1.000
_cell.length_c   1.000
_cell.angle_alpha   90.00
_cell.angle_beta   90.00
_cell.angle_gamma   90.00
#
_symmetry.space_group_name_H-M   'P 1'
#
loop_
_entity.id
_entity.type
_entity.pdbx_description
1 polymer ?
#
loop_
_entity_poly.entity_id
_entity_poly.type
_entity_poly.pdbx_seq_one_letter_code
_entity_poly.pdbx_strand_id
1 'polypeptide(L)'
;MNQKTNYMGPFLTMVFLFFIVGFLTTANTQFQGPLKEAFLSGAGGLKNTFATLITFSWFLAYPLAGPVGSRWVDRRGYKTTLIRGLAVMACGLVLFFLSSWFTVRFPDAAIGGEGLRIPAGFLIFLAGSFVTGASATLLQVVLNPYLNACEVPGTQAIQRMAIGGTANSVGTTVAPYFVTGIVFGGLAMEEISVRQLMIPFFVLAAVIVAVALILSRFRLPDIAGTRAQDGEKLERSVWSFRHLTLGVVAIFFYVGVEVCIGGNINLYAIEKGLASPALLATLYWGGMLIGRAVGSSLSKIPPRVQLTVTTVTAFVLVLLAILLDNPWILAAVGLFHSIMWGAIFTLAIQGLGKYTSAASGVFMIGVVGGAILPLCQGALADLIGGWRLSWAIVLAGELLMLLYAQFGSRVRETQ
;
A
#
# COMPACT_ATOMS: atom_id res chain seq x y z
N MET A 1 -5.19 38.24 -22.86
CA MET A 1 -6.12 37.10 -22.71
C MET A 1 -5.36 36.01 -21.97
N ASN A 2 -5.65 35.82 -20.67
CA ASN A 2 -5.08 34.68 -19.89
C ASN A 2 -5.71 33.40 -20.46
N GLN A 3 -4.93 32.62 -21.22
CA GLN A 3 -5.34 31.26 -21.55
C GLN A 3 -5.51 30.49 -20.25
N LYS A 4 -6.75 30.11 -19.92
CA LYS A 4 -7.01 29.21 -18.77
C LYS A 4 -6.20 27.94 -18.99
N THR A 5 -5.30 27.63 -18.06
CA THR A 5 -4.47 26.42 -18.11
C THR A 5 -5.39 25.20 -18.15
N ASN A 6 -5.22 24.36 -19.18
CA ASN A 6 -6.01 23.12 -19.27
C ASN A 6 -5.38 22.02 -18.41
N TYR A 7 -6.03 21.69 -17.30
CA TYR A 7 -5.57 20.66 -16.36
C TYR A 7 -6.10 19.26 -16.67
N MET A 8 -6.92 19.05 -17.72
CA MET A 8 -7.53 17.74 -18.00
C MET A 8 -6.47 16.67 -18.31
N GLY A 9 -5.50 16.97 -19.18
CA GLY A 9 -4.41 16.02 -19.48
C GLY A 9 -3.56 15.66 -18.25
N PRO A 10 -3.05 16.66 -17.49
CA PRO A 10 -2.38 16.43 -16.22
C PRO A 10 -3.21 15.62 -15.22
N PHE A 11 -4.51 15.91 -15.08
CA PHE A 11 -5.42 15.16 -14.22
C PHE A 11 -5.52 13.68 -14.59
N LEU A 12 -5.78 13.36 -15.86
CA LEU A 12 -5.85 12.00 -16.35
C LEU A 12 -4.53 11.25 -16.15
N THR A 13 -3.41 11.95 -16.32
CA THR A 13 -2.09 11.39 -16.03
C THR A 13 -1.94 11.00 -14.56
N MET A 14 -2.37 11.86 -13.63
CA MET A 14 -2.31 11.56 -12.19
C MET A 14 -3.22 10.37 -11.83
N VAL A 15 -4.41 10.32 -12.42
CA VAL A 15 -5.34 9.18 -12.25
C VAL A 15 -4.71 7.86 -12.72
N PHE A 16 -4.07 7.88 -13.90
CA PHE A 16 -3.36 6.70 -14.40
C PHE A 16 -2.18 6.27 -13.50
N LEU A 17 -1.43 7.23 -12.98
CA LEU A 17 -0.34 6.93 -12.05
C LEU A 17 -0.83 6.40 -10.69
N PHE A 18 -2.01 6.82 -10.24
CA PHE A 18 -2.65 6.22 -9.08
C PHE A 18 -3.00 4.74 -9.31
N PHE A 19 -3.49 4.40 -10.52
CA PHE A 19 -3.67 3.00 -10.92
C PHE A 19 -2.34 2.22 -10.85
N ILE A 20 -1.26 2.75 -11.41
CA ILE A 20 0.07 2.11 -11.40
C ILE A 20 0.54 1.88 -9.96
N VAL A 21 0.41 2.88 -9.08
CA VAL A 21 0.83 2.75 -7.67
C VAL A 21 0.04 1.64 -6.99
N GLY A 22 -1.29 1.62 -7.11
CA GLY A 22 -2.13 0.56 -6.52
C GLY A 22 -1.80 -0.82 -7.07
N PHE A 23 -1.66 -0.92 -8.39
CA PHE A 23 -1.31 -2.15 -9.08
C PHE A 23 0.02 -2.72 -8.59
N LEU A 24 1.10 -1.92 -8.60
CA LEU A 24 2.43 -2.39 -8.20
C LEU A 24 2.52 -2.68 -6.70
N THR A 25 1.83 -1.91 -5.85
CA THR A 25 1.78 -2.18 -4.41
C THR A 25 1.19 -3.55 -4.13
N THR A 26 0.05 -3.85 -4.73
CA THR A 26 -0.62 -5.14 -4.52
C THR A 26 0.11 -6.27 -5.25
N ALA A 27 0.61 -6.06 -6.48
CA ALA A 27 1.41 -7.05 -7.18
C ALA A 27 2.64 -7.46 -6.35
N ASN A 28 3.36 -6.51 -5.75
CA ASN A 28 4.49 -6.81 -4.87
C ASN A 28 4.09 -7.72 -3.69
N THR A 29 2.96 -7.44 -3.06
CA THR A 29 2.44 -8.25 -1.95
C THR A 29 2.02 -9.65 -2.43
N GLN A 30 1.44 -9.77 -3.62
CA GLN A 30 0.99 -11.05 -4.18
C GLN A 30 2.14 -11.98 -4.58
N PHE A 31 3.35 -11.48 -4.75
CA PHE A 31 4.54 -12.32 -4.96
C PHE A 31 4.92 -13.16 -3.74
N GLN A 32 4.42 -12.87 -2.54
CA GLN A 32 4.74 -13.63 -1.33
C GLN A 32 4.45 -15.12 -1.49
N GLY A 33 3.27 -15.50 -2.00
CA GLY A 33 2.89 -16.90 -2.21
C GLY A 33 3.83 -17.64 -3.17
N PRO A 34 3.90 -17.21 -4.44
CA PRO A 34 4.78 -17.81 -5.44
C PRO A 34 6.25 -17.85 -5.04
N LEU A 35 6.77 -16.76 -4.46
CA LEU A 35 8.19 -16.71 -4.08
C LEU A 35 8.50 -17.50 -2.81
N LYS A 36 7.52 -17.74 -1.94
CA LYS A 36 7.67 -18.67 -0.83
C LYS A 36 8.03 -20.07 -1.32
N GLU A 37 7.38 -20.53 -2.38
CA GLU A 37 7.67 -21.84 -2.96
C GLU A 37 8.98 -21.83 -3.77
N ALA A 38 9.20 -20.81 -4.60
CA ALA A 38 10.34 -20.74 -5.51
C ALA A 38 11.69 -20.42 -4.83
N PHE A 39 11.70 -19.55 -3.81
CA PHE A 39 12.94 -19.10 -3.14
C PHE A 39 13.14 -19.69 -1.75
N LEU A 40 12.06 -19.96 -1.01
CA LEU A 40 12.13 -20.18 0.42
C LEU A 40 11.94 -21.66 0.81
N SER A 41 12.08 -22.59 -0.14
CA SER A 41 12.06 -24.03 0.13
C SER A 41 13.08 -24.45 1.19
N GLY A 42 14.25 -23.80 1.24
CA GLY A 42 15.31 -24.01 2.21
C GLY A 42 15.21 -23.16 3.49
N ALA A 43 14.15 -22.39 3.70
CA ALA A 43 14.02 -21.48 4.85
C ALA A 43 13.56 -22.16 6.16
N GLY A 44 13.43 -23.49 6.17
CA GLY A 44 13.03 -24.24 7.36
C GLY A 44 11.68 -23.79 7.93
N GLY A 45 11.59 -23.60 9.23
CA GLY A 45 10.38 -23.14 9.93
C GLY A 45 10.07 -21.64 9.77
N LEU A 46 10.89 -20.85 9.07
CA LEU A 46 10.76 -19.40 8.93
C LEU A 46 10.20 -18.95 7.57
N LYS A 47 9.62 -19.86 6.80
CA LYS A 47 9.13 -19.58 5.43
C LYS A 47 8.13 -18.44 5.37
N ASN A 48 7.18 -18.35 6.31
CA ASN A 48 6.17 -17.29 6.30
C ASN A 48 6.78 -15.95 6.71
N THR A 49 7.67 -15.93 7.68
CA THR A 49 8.42 -14.73 8.08
C THR A 49 9.19 -14.16 6.89
N PHE A 50 9.95 -14.99 6.19
CA PHE A 50 10.71 -14.54 5.01
C PHE A 50 9.81 -14.09 3.86
N ALA A 51 8.68 -14.76 3.61
CA ALA A 51 7.73 -14.35 2.59
C ALA A 51 7.18 -12.95 2.87
N THR A 52 6.84 -12.65 4.13
CA THR A 52 6.31 -11.33 4.51
C THR A 52 7.36 -10.22 4.48
N LEU A 53 8.67 -10.52 4.45
CA LEU A 53 9.73 -9.52 4.25
C LEU A 53 9.59 -8.78 2.91
N ILE A 54 8.95 -9.37 1.90
CA ILE A 54 8.67 -8.72 0.62
C ILE A 54 7.81 -7.46 0.85
N THR A 55 6.70 -7.63 1.57
CA THR A 55 5.82 -6.52 1.94
C THR A 55 6.47 -5.57 2.94
N PHE A 56 7.21 -6.11 3.91
CA PHE A 56 7.97 -5.30 4.87
C PHE A 56 8.92 -4.35 4.15
N SER A 57 9.73 -4.84 3.21
CA SER A 57 10.67 -4.02 2.44
C SER A 57 9.99 -2.91 1.66
N TRP A 58 8.83 -3.18 1.05
CA TRP A 58 8.04 -2.18 0.33
C TRP A 58 7.59 -1.04 1.26
N PHE A 59 6.91 -1.36 2.35
CA PHE A 59 6.33 -0.34 3.23
C PHE A 59 7.36 0.35 4.12
N LEU A 60 8.50 -0.29 4.41
CA LEU A 60 9.63 0.33 5.11
C LEU A 60 10.18 1.54 4.35
N ALA A 61 10.02 1.60 3.03
CA ALA A 61 10.46 2.71 2.23
C ALA A 61 9.67 4.02 2.49
N TYR A 62 8.41 3.92 2.95
CA TYR A 62 7.52 5.09 3.12
C TYR A 62 8.06 6.16 4.07
N PRO A 63 8.44 5.85 5.32
CA PRO A 63 8.98 6.86 6.24
C PRO A 63 10.32 7.44 5.78
N LEU A 64 11.08 6.72 4.96
CA LEU A 64 12.38 7.16 4.48
C LEU A 64 12.27 8.01 3.21
N ALA A 65 11.45 7.59 2.24
CA ALA A 65 11.31 8.27 0.95
C ALA A 65 10.37 9.49 1.01
N GLY A 66 9.39 9.53 1.92
CA GLY A 66 8.43 10.62 2.05
C GLY A 66 9.10 11.99 2.26
N PRO A 67 9.95 12.17 3.27
CA PRO A 67 10.69 13.42 3.49
C PRO A 67 11.61 13.82 2.32
N VAL A 68 12.18 12.82 1.61
CA VAL A 68 12.99 13.08 0.41
C VAL A 68 12.10 13.60 -0.71
N GLY A 69 10.95 12.98 -0.94
CA GLY A 69 9.98 13.39 -1.94
C GLY A 69 9.47 14.81 -1.72
N SER A 70 9.08 15.16 -0.49
CA SER A 70 8.64 16.51 -0.15
C SER A 70 9.72 17.56 -0.44
N ARG A 71 10.97 17.30 -0.04
CA ARG A 71 12.10 18.19 -0.34
C ARG A 71 12.36 18.33 -1.85
N TRP A 72 12.13 17.28 -2.63
CA TRP A 72 12.26 17.35 -4.09
C TRP A 72 11.14 18.17 -4.72
N VAL A 73 9.89 18.05 -4.23
CA VAL A 73 8.78 18.90 -4.67
C VAL A 73 9.07 20.35 -4.37
N ASP A 74 9.51 20.68 -3.16
CA ASP A 74 9.82 22.06 -2.77
C ASP A 74 10.92 22.69 -3.61
N ARG A 75 12.00 21.94 -3.88
CA ARG A 75 13.18 22.44 -4.59
C ARG A 75 13.08 22.36 -6.12
N ARG A 76 12.39 21.38 -6.68
CA ARG A 76 12.43 21.02 -8.10
C ARG A 76 11.06 20.97 -8.77
N GLY A 77 9.99 21.16 -8.00
CA GLY A 77 8.60 21.11 -8.48
C GLY A 77 8.06 19.70 -8.72
N TYR A 78 6.78 19.64 -9.00
CA TYR A 78 6.01 18.40 -9.14
C TYR A 78 6.49 17.53 -10.31
N LYS A 79 6.68 18.13 -11.51
CA LYS A 79 7.09 17.39 -12.71
C LYS A 79 8.41 16.64 -12.52
N THR A 80 9.43 17.33 -12.00
CA THR A 80 10.77 16.76 -11.82
C THR A 80 10.73 15.63 -10.79
N THR A 81 9.99 15.81 -9.70
CA THR A 81 9.84 14.79 -8.66
C THR A 81 9.11 13.56 -9.20
N LEU A 82 8.07 13.74 -10.02
CA LEU A 82 7.33 12.66 -10.66
C LEU A 82 8.22 11.83 -11.59
N ILE A 83 8.99 12.49 -12.48
CA ILE A 83 9.90 11.80 -13.42
C ILE A 83 10.98 11.03 -12.64
N ARG A 84 11.55 11.61 -11.60
CA ARG A 84 12.51 10.92 -10.73
C ARG A 84 11.87 9.73 -10.01
N GLY A 85 10.66 9.89 -9.50
CA GLY A 85 9.90 8.79 -8.91
C GLY A 85 9.77 7.62 -9.88
N LEU A 86 9.35 7.89 -11.14
CA LEU A 86 9.24 6.85 -12.18
C LEU A 86 10.60 6.22 -12.53
N ALA A 87 11.68 7.00 -12.57
CA ALA A 87 13.02 6.45 -12.78
C ALA A 87 13.43 5.50 -11.65
N VAL A 88 13.16 5.86 -10.38
CA VAL A 88 13.37 4.99 -9.22
C VAL A 88 12.53 3.71 -9.33
N MET A 89 11.27 3.81 -9.81
CA MET A 89 10.40 2.66 -10.05
C MET A 89 10.99 1.70 -11.09
N ALA A 90 11.47 2.24 -12.22
CA ALA A 90 12.12 1.44 -13.24
C ALA A 90 13.38 0.73 -12.69
N CYS A 91 14.20 1.41 -11.87
CA CYS A 91 15.34 0.78 -11.20
C CYS A 91 14.92 -0.38 -10.29
N GLY A 92 13.84 -0.22 -9.50
CA GLY A 92 13.32 -1.30 -8.67
C GLY A 92 12.84 -2.51 -9.47
N LEU A 93 12.14 -2.28 -10.58
CA LEU A 93 11.70 -3.35 -11.49
C LEU A 93 12.88 -4.06 -12.17
N VAL A 94 13.95 -3.33 -12.49
CA VAL A 94 15.21 -3.92 -12.96
C VAL A 94 15.87 -4.77 -11.88
N LEU A 95 15.81 -4.37 -10.61
CA LEU A 95 16.31 -5.20 -9.50
C LEU A 95 15.52 -6.51 -9.37
N PHE A 96 14.21 -6.54 -9.61
CA PHE A 96 13.44 -7.77 -9.66
C PHE A 96 13.90 -8.70 -10.81
N PHE A 97 14.13 -8.13 -11.99
CA PHE A 97 14.74 -8.88 -13.11
C PHE A 97 16.10 -9.45 -12.72
N LEU A 98 16.98 -8.62 -12.16
CA LEU A 98 18.34 -9.01 -11.74
C LEU A 98 18.32 -10.07 -10.63
N SER A 99 17.35 -10.02 -9.71
CA SER A 99 17.13 -11.05 -8.70
C SER A 99 16.93 -12.42 -9.34
N SER A 100 16.03 -12.49 -10.32
CA SER A 100 15.71 -13.72 -11.04
C SER A 100 16.91 -14.20 -11.87
N TRP A 101 17.52 -13.29 -12.62
CA TRP A 101 18.70 -13.59 -13.43
C TRP A 101 19.86 -14.12 -12.57
N PHE A 102 20.14 -13.48 -11.43
CA PHE A 102 21.20 -13.87 -10.51
C PHE A 102 20.93 -15.27 -9.93
N THR A 103 19.71 -15.54 -9.49
CA THR A 103 19.34 -16.84 -8.91
C THR A 103 19.47 -17.97 -9.94
N VAL A 104 19.09 -17.72 -11.20
CA VAL A 104 19.22 -18.71 -12.27
C VAL A 104 20.70 -18.93 -12.65
N ARG A 105 21.51 -17.86 -12.63
CA ARG A 105 22.92 -17.93 -13.05
C ARG A 105 23.84 -18.48 -11.95
N PHE A 106 23.50 -18.27 -10.68
CA PHE A 106 24.28 -18.65 -9.51
C PHE A 106 23.39 -19.40 -8.48
N PRO A 107 22.93 -20.62 -8.81
CA PRO A 107 21.98 -21.35 -7.97
C PRO A 107 22.55 -21.75 -6.59
N ASP A 108 23.88 -21.85 -6.49
CA ASP A 108 24.55 -22.20 -5.24
C ASP A 108 24.81 -20.98 -4.33
N ALA A 109 24.62 -19.76 -4.84
CA ALA A 109 24.79 -18.55 -4.05
C ALA A 109 23.60 -18.42 -3.06
N ALA A 110 23.81 -18.86 -1.83
CA ALA A 110 22.85 -18.84 -0.75
C ALA A 110 23.48 -18.30 0.54
N ILE A 111 22.63 -17.77 1.41
CA ILE A 111 22.99 -17.27 2.73
C ILE A 111 22.37 -18.19 3.77
N GLY A 112 23.09 -18.44 4.85
CA GLY A 112 22.65 -19.30 5.95
C GLY A 112 23.55 -20.52 6.12
N GLY A 113 23.17 -21.40 7.06
CA GLY A 113 23.88 -22.60 7.43
C GLY A 113 22.97 -23.83 7.40
N GLU A 114 23.31 -24.86 8.16
CA GLU A 114 22.49 -26.06 8.29
C GLU A 114 21.07 -25.70 8.76
N GLY A 115 20.06 -26.11 7.97
CA GLY A 115 18.64 -25.90 8.28
C GLY A 115 18.07 -24.55 7.83
N LEU A 116 18.89 -23.59 7.36
CA LEU A 116 18.41 -22.30 6.84
C LEU A 116 19.23 -21.92 5.61
N ARG A 117 18.70 -22.15 4.42
CA ARG A 117 19.34 -21.81 3.16
C ARG A 117 18.44 -20.89 2.33
N ILE A 118 18.85 -19.64 2.13
CA ILE A 118 18.10 -18.63 1.38
C ILE A 118 18.94 -18.20 0.18
N PRO A 119 18.43 -18.32 -1.06
CA PRO A 119 19.13 -17.84 -2.25
C PRO A 119 19.48 -16.35 -2.15
N ALA A 120 20.71 -15.97 -2.50
CA ALA A 120 21.15 -14.58 -2.46
C ALA A 120 20.31 -13.67 -3.36
N GLY A 121 19.73 -14.20 -4.45
CA GLY A 121 18.77 -13.49 -5.29
C GLY A 121 17.54 -12.99 -4.56
N PHE A 122 17.10 -13.66 -3.49
CA PHE A 122 15.98 -13.18 -2.66
C PHE A 122 16.30 -11.82 -2.00
N LEU A 123 17.54 -11.60 -1.56
CA LEU A 123 17.94 -10.29 -1.01
C LEU A 123 17.90 -9.19 -2.08
N ILE A 124 18.27 -9.52 -3.32
CA ILE A 124 18.15 -8.58 -4.45
C ILE A 124 16.67 -8.28 -4.70
N PHE A 125 15.78 -9.27 -4.55
CA PHE A 125 14.33 -9.08 -4.65
C PHE A 125 13.82 -8.13 -3.55
N LEU A 126 14.23 -8.31 -2.31
CA LEU A 126 13.88 -7.41 -1.20
C LEU A 126 14.36 -5.97 -1.45
N ALA A 127 15.58 -5.80 -1.97
CA ALA A 127 16.07 -4.48 -2.37
C ALA A 127 15.22 -3.87 -3.49
N GLY A 128 14.81 -4.65 -4.49
CA GLY A 128 13.87 -4.23 -5.54
C GLY A 128 12.52 -3.81 -4.96
N SER A 129 11.98 -4.57 -3.99
CA SER A 129 10.75 -4.24 -3.27
C SER A 129 10.85 -2.90 -2.52
N PHE A 130 11.96 -2.69 -1.81
CA PHE A 130 12.22 -1.41 -1.13
C PHE A 130 12.31 -0.24 -2.12
N VAL A 131 13.03 -0.37 -3.22
CA VAL A 131 13.23 0.69 -4.21
C VAL A 131 11.92 1.02 -4.93
N THR A 132 11.10 0.02 -5.28
CA THR A 132 9.77 0.25 -5.86
C THR A 132 8.80 0.88 -4.85
N GLY A 133 8.86 0.48 -3.57
CA GLY A 133 8.11 1.11 -2.48
C GLY A 133 8.52 2.58 -2.26
N ALA A 134 9.82 2.88 -2.31
CA ALA A 134 10.32 4.26 -2.26
C ALA A 134 9.79 5.09 -3.44
N SER A 135 9.79 4.52 -4.65
CA SER A 135 9.18 5.17 -5.81
C SER A 135 7.69 5.44 -5.62
N ALA A 136 6.93 4.45 -5.15
CA ALA A 136 5.50 4.61 -4.89
C ALA A 136 5.23 5.77 -3.92
N THR A 137 6.07 5.91 -2.89
CA THR A 137 6.02 7.02 -1.94
C THR A 137 6.32 8.36 -2.63
N LEU A 138 7.40 8.43 -3.43
CA LEU A 138 7.76 9.64 -4.19
C LEU A 138 6.64 10.07 -5.14
N LEU A 139 5.98 9.13 -5.81
CA LEU A 139 4.83 9.42 -6.67
C LEU A 139 3.66 9.95 -5.84
N GLN A 140 3.31 9.33 -4.73
CA GLN A 140 2.18 9.75 -3.90
C GLN A 140 2.35 11.15 -3.28
N VAL A 141 3.58 11.55 -2.95
CA VAL A 141 3.90 12.91 -2.51
C VAL A 141 3.56 13.95 -3.60
N VAL A 142 3.58 13.57 -4.88
CA VAL A 142 3.16 14.41 -6.00
C VAL A 142 1.67 14.27 -6.29
N LEU A 143 1.19 13.03 -6.42
CA LEU A 143 -0.15 12.70 -6.90
C LEU A 143 -1.26 13.28 -6.02
N ASN A 144 -1.14 13.12 -4.69
CA ASN A 144 -2.17 13.55 -3.75
C ASN A 144 -2.40 15.07 -3.78
N PRO A 145 -1.38 15.93 -3.57
CA PRO A 145 -1.59 17.37 -3.60
C PRO A 145 -1.94 17.86 -5.01
N TYR A 146 -1.41 17.23 -6.06
CA TYR A 146 -1.71 17.63 -7.43
C TYR A 146 -3.19 17.42 -7.78
N LEU A 147 -3.77 16.25 -7.50
CA LEU A 147 -5.19 15.98 -7.71
C LEU A 147 -6.08 16.88 -6.86
N ASN A 148 -5.65 17.19 -5.65
CA ASN A 148 -6.42 18.06 -4.78
C ASN A 148 -6.50 19.50 -5.36
N ALA A 149 -5.40 20.02 -5.88
CA ALA A 149 -5.25 21.41 -6.24
C ALA A 149 -5.45 21.73 -7.73
N CYS A 150 -5.37 20.73 -8.66
CA CYS A 150 -5.57 21.00 -10.08
C CYS A 150 -7.01 21.41 -10.38
N GLU A 151 -7.17 22.53 -11.11
CA GLU A 151 -8.49 23.06 -11.46
C GLU A 151 -9.03 22.40 -12.74
N VAL A 152 -9.80 21.33 -12.58
CA VAL A 152 -10.53 20.69 -13.69
C VAL A 152 -11.98 21.20 -13.69
N PRO A 153 -12.45 21.82 -14.81
CA PRO A 153 -13.80 22.35 -14.90
C PRO A 153 -14.86 21.32 -14.54
N GLY A 154 -15.86 21.73 -13.76
CA GLY A 154 -16.98 20.86 -13.33
C GLY A 154 -16.64 19.83 -12.27
N THR A 155 -15.42 19.87 -11.69
CA THR A 155 -15.03 18.93 -10.61
C THR A 155 -14.61 19.67 -9.35
N GLN A 156 -14.91 19.05 -8.19
CA GLN A 156 -14.38 19.47 -6.91
C GLN A 156 -13.14 18.65 -6.53
N ALA A 157 -12.31 19.18 -5.62
CA ALA A 157 -11.10 18.50 -5.13
C ALA A 157 -11.39 17.09 -4.62
N ILE A 158 -12.46 16.92 -3.83
CA ILE A 158 -12.87 15.62 -3.27
C ILE A 158 -13.26 14.62 -4.38
N GLN A 159 -13.88 15.07 -5.45
CA GLN A 159 -14.23 14.21 -6.59
C GLN A 159 -12.99 13.76 -7.35
N ARG A 160 -12.02 14.65 -7.56
CA ARG A 160 -10.76 14.31 -8.22
C ARG A 160 -9.95 13.30 -7.41
N MET A 161 -9.90 13.48 -6.09
CA MET A 161 -9.28 12.52 -5.17
C MET A 161 -10.00 11.17 -5.19
N ALA A 162 -11.34 11.17 -5.22
CA ALA A 162 -12.13 9.94 -5.33
C ALA A 162 -11.88 9.19 -6.64
N ILE A 163 -11.78 9.89 -7.78
CA ILE A 163 -11.44 9.29 -9.08
C ILE A 163 -10.05 8.65 -9.03
N GLY A 164 -9.04 9.35 -8.49
CA GLY A 164 -7.70 8.79 -8.28
C GLY A 164 -7.72 7.55 -7.39
N GLY A 165 -8.43 7.61 -6.26
CA GLY A 165 -8.61 6.49 -5.34
C GLY A 165 -9.30 5.28 -5.99
N THR A 166 -10.30 5.52 -6.85
CA THR A 166 -10.96 4.46 -7.62
C THR A 166 -9.99 3.81 -8.61
N ALA A 167 -9.21 4.60 -9.34
CA ALA A 167 -8.19 4.08 -10.24
C ALA A 167 -7.15 3.22 -9.50
N ASN A 168 -6.71 3.67 -8.31
CA ASN A 168 -5.85 2.88 -7.43
C ASN A 168 -6.52 1.54 -7.06
N SER A 169 -7.80 1.56 -6.69
CA SER A 169 -8.54 0.34 -6.32
C SER A 169 -8.72 -0.63 -7.49
N VAL A 170 -8.89 -0.13 -8.71
CA VAL A 170 -8.89 -0.98 -9.91
C VAL A 170 -7.54 -1.67 -10.06
N GLY A 171 -6.43 -0.93 -9.89
CA GLY A 171 -5.08 -1.48 -9.90
C GLY A 171 -4.88 -2.59 -8.87
N THR A 172 -5.28 -2.35 -7.61
CA THR A 172 -5.16 -3.35 -6.54
C THR A 172 -6.00 -4.59 -6.80
N THR A 173 -7.20 -4.44 -7.39
CA THR A 173 -8.10 -5.56 -7.69
C THR A 173 -7.58 -6.46 -8.81
N VAL A 174 -6.93 -5.88 -9.82
CA VAL A 174 -6.41 -6.62 -10.99
C VAL A 174 -5.06 -7.29 -10.69
N ALA A 175 -4.27 -6.73 -9.77
CA ALA A 175 -2.90 -7.18 -9.50
C ALA A 175 -2.77 -8.68 -9.14
N PRO A 176 -3.62 -9.30 -8.29
CA PRO A 176 -3.51 -10.71 -7.98
C PRO A 176 -3.61 -11.61 -9.22
N TYR A 177 -4.54 -11.32 -10.11
CA TYR A 177 -4.69 -12.08 -11.37
C TYR A 177 -3.52 -11.85 -12.33
N PHE A 178 -2.98 -10.64 -12.38
CA PHE A 178 -1.79 -10.35 -13.16
C PHE A 178 -0.61 -11.21 -12.71
N VAL A 179 -0.37 -11.30 -11.40
CA VAL A 179 0.73 -12.08 -10.85
C VAL A 179 0.54 -13.56 -11.15
N THR A 180 -0.62 -14.14 -10.87
CA THR A 180 -0.83 -15.58 -11.06
C THR A 180 -1.05 -15.96 -12.52
N GLY A 181 -1.83 -15.20 -13.29
CA GLY A 181 -2.20 -15.52 -14.66
C GLY A 181 -1.18 -15.11 -15.72
N ILE A 182 -0.56 -13.92 -15.57
CA ILE A 182 0.36 -13.40 -16.58
C ILE A 182 1.82 -13.69 -16.21
N VAL A 183 2.22 -13.39 -14.96
CA VAL A 183 3.62 -13.59 -14.56
C VAL A 183 3.94 -15.08 -14.46
N PHE A 184 3.08 -15.85 -13.83
CA PHE A 184 3.28 -17.29 -13.63
C PHE A 184 2.49 -18.19 -14.59
N GLY A 185 1.73 -17.60 -15.52
CA GLY A 185 1.03 -18.35 -16.58
C GLY A 185 -0.05 -19.31 -16.06
N GLY A 186 -0.59 -19.09 -14.84
CA GLY A 186 -1.59 -19.97 -14.24
C GLY A 186 -1.04 -21.33 -13.80
N LEU A 187 0.29 -21.47 -13.69
CA LEU A 187 0.93 -22.72 -13.23
C LEU A 187 0.55 -23.06 -11.79
N ALA A 188 0.59 -24.34 -11.46
CA ALA A 188 0.49 -24.80 -10.08
C ALA A 188 1.66 -24.27 -9.26
N MET A 189 1.47 -24.08 -7.94
CA MET A 189 2.48 -23.45 -7.07
C MET A 189 3.82 -24.21 -7.08
N GLU A 190 3.77 -25.54 -7.21
CA GLU A 190 4.94 -26.43 -7.25
C GLU A 190 5.76 -26.28 -8.52
N GLU A 191 5.16 -25.77 -9.60
CA GLU A 191 5.79 -25.58 -10.91
C GLU A 191 6.39 -24.17 -11.08
N ILE A 192 6.15 -23.27 -10.10
CA ILE A 192 6.61 -21.89 -10.19
C ILE A 192 8.12 -21.81 -10.04
N SER A 193 8.74 -21.16 -11.03
CA SER A 193 10.17 -20.89 -11.07
C SER A 193 10.44 -19.39 -11.09
N VAL A 194 11.50 -18.96 -10.41
CA VAL A 194 11.99 -17.56 -10.45
C VAL A 194 12.32 -17.09 -11.88
N ARG A 195 12.61 -18.00 -12.80
CA ARG A 195 12.91 -17.67 -14.19
C ARG A 195 11.73 -16.97 -14.90
N GLN A 196 10.49 -17.28 -14.50
CA GLN A 196 9.29 -16.68 -15.07
C GLN A 196 9.14 -15.20 -14.76
N LEU A 197 9.79 -14.70 -13.70
CA LEU A 197 9.78 -13.29 -13.34
C LEU A 197 10.57 -12.39 -14.30
N MET A 198 11.54 -12.94 -15.05
CA MET A 198 12.49 -12.14 -15.84
C MET A 198 11.76 -11.30 -16.89
N ILE A 199 10.96 -11.92 -17.74
CA ILE A 199 10.29 -11.23 -18.87
C ILE A 199 9.26 -10.21 -18.35
N PRO A 200 8.32 -10.55 -17.45
CA PRO A 200 7.35 -9.60 -16.94
C PRO A 200 7.97 -8.35 -16.29
N PHE A 201 9.01 -8.52 -15.47
CA PHE A 201 9.65 -7.37 -14.84
C PHE A 201 10.44 -6.51 -15.82
N PHE A 202 11.09 -7.12 -16.80
CA PHE A 202 11.74 -6.35 -17.86
C PHE A 202 10.73 -5.53 -18.68
N VAL A 203 9.62 -6.13 -19.05
CA VAL A 203 8.53 -5.45 -19.78
C VAL A 203 7.94 -4.32 -18.94
N LEU A 204 7.64 -4.57 -17.66
CA LEU A 204 7.14 -3.54 -16.75
C LEU A 204 8.13 -2.38 -16.60
N ALA A 205 9.43 -2.66 -16.46
CA ALA A 205 10.46 -1.62 -16.40
C ALA A 205 10.47 -0.79 -17.68
N ALA A 206 10.42 -1.42 -18.85
CA ALA A 206 10.35 -0.74 -20.14
C ALA A 206 9.10 0.15 -20.26
N VAL A 207 7.94 -0.34 -19.82
CA VAL A 207 6.69 0.44 -19.79
C VAL A 207 6.83 1.66 -18.88
N ILE A 208 7.38 1.52 -17.68
CA ILE A 208 7.59 2.66 -16.76
C ILE A 208 8.56 3.68 -17.34
N VAL A 209 9.63 3.24 -17.99
CA VAL A 209 10.56 4.14 -18.70
C VAL A 209 9.83 4.88 -19.83
N ALA A 210 9.01 4.19 -20.63
CA ALA A 210 8.22 4.81 -21.69
C ALA A 210 7.25 5.87 -21.12
N VAL A 211 6.55 5.56 -20.02
CA VAL A 211 5.69 6.51 -19.30
C VAL A 211 6.49 7.72 -18.82
N ALA A 212 7.67 7.54 -18.23
CA ALA A 212 8.53 8.64 -17.81
C ALA A 212 8.98 9.53 -18.98
N LEU A 213 9.35 8.93 -20.11
CA LEU A 213 9.75 9.65 -21.33
C LEU A 213 8.59 10.42 -21.92
N ILE A 214 7.39 9.84 -22.00
CA ILE A 214 6.17 10.50 -22.45
C ILE A 214 5.89 11.70 -21.54
N LEU A 215 5.88 11.52 -20.23
CA LEU A 215 5.64 12.60 -19.25
C LEU A 215 6.69 13.70 -19.31
N SER A 216 7.94 13.37 -19.66
CA SER A 216 8.99 14.38 -19.81
C SER A 216 8.67 15.42 -20.92
N ARG A 217 7.89 15.00 -21.93
CA ARG A 217 7.47 15.85 -23.07
C ARG A 217 6.22 16.66 -22.77
N PHE A 218 5.38 16.24 -21.82
CA PHE A 218 4.18 16.99 -21.44
C PHE A 218 4.52 18.17 -20.53
N ARG A 219 3.79 19.28 -20.68
CA ARG A 219 3.83 20.39 -19.74
C ARG A 219 2.93 20.07 -18.56
N LEU A 220 3.50 19.84 -17.39
CA LEU A 220 2.79 19.76 -16.12
C LEU A 220 2.82 21.17 -15.51
N PRO A 221 1.68 21.88 -15.45
CA PRO A 221 1.63 23.19 -14.80
C PRO A 221 2.00 23.07 -13.34
N ASP A 222 2.82 24.00 -12.84
CA ASP A 222 3.02 24.13 -11.39
C ASP A 222 1.74 24.68 -10.75
N ILE A 223 1.37 24.11 -9.59
CA ILE A 223 0.18 24.56 -8.86
C ILE A 223 0.64 25.56 -7.80
N ALA A 224 0.29 26.82 -8.03
CA ALA A 224 0.56 27.89 -7.08
C ALA A 224 -0.21 27.65 -5.75
N GLY A 225 0.39 27.97 -4.60
CA GLY A 225 -0.27 27.93 -3.29
C GLY A 225 -0.27 26.58 -2.56
N THR A 226 0.27 25.52 -3.16
CA THR A 226 0.41 24.21 -2.48
C THR A 226 1.75 24.01 -1.79
N ARG A 227 2.67 24.94 -2.00
CA ARG A 227 3.94 25.01 -1.25
C ARG A 227 3.68 25.80 0.03
N ALA A 228 4.25 25.37 1.16
CA ALA A 228 4.22 26.14 2.39
C ALA A 228 4.67 27.57 2.10
N GLN A 229 3.93 28.56 2.59
CA GLN A 229 4.39 29.95 2.54
C GLN A 229 5.66 30.04 3.39
N ASP A 230 6.75 30.49 2.78
CA ASP A 230 8.01 30.67 3.47
C ASP A 230 7.79 31.59 4.69
N GLY A 231 7.97 31.06 5.88
CA GLY A 231 8.14 31.82 7.10
C GLY A 231 7.11 31.67 8.21
N GLU A 232 5.97 30.99 8.04
CA GLU A 232 5.03 30.81 9.15
C GLU A 232 5.51 29.68 10.09
N LYS A 233 6.13 30.05 11.20
CA LYS A 233 6.51 29.12 12.25
C LYS A 233 5.25 28.66 13.00
N LEU A 234 5.03 27.36 13.04
CA LEU A 234 4.00 26.76 13.89
C LEU A 234 4.36 26.99 15.37
N GLU A 235 3.43 27.55 16.14
CA GLU A 235 3.65 27.92 17.55
C GLU A 235 3.90 26.71 18.45
N ARG A 236 3.34 25.55 18.07
CA ARG A 236 3.49 24.29 18.80
C ARG A 236 3.63 23.09 17.85
N SER A 237 4.16 21.99 18.37
CA SER A 237 4.31 20.76 17.62
C SER A 237 2.96 20.14 17.27
N VAL A 238 2.82 19.59 16.05
CA VAL A 238 1.62 18.84 15.63
C VAL A 238 1.37 17.61 16.50
N TRP A 239 2.40 17.04 17.09
CA TRP A 239 2.29 15.91 18.03
C TRP A 239 1.58 16.27 19.34
N SER A 240 1.42 17.56 19.67
CA SER A 240 0.66 17.98 20.85
C SER A 240 -0.85 17.75 20.71
N PHE A 241 -1.36 17.55 19.49
CA PHE A 241 -2.76 17.25 19.24
C PHE A 241 -3.04 15.75 19.45
N ARG A 242 -3.63 15.42 20.60
CA ARG A 242 -3.87 14.04 21.02
C ARG A 242 -4.63 13.20 19.98
N HIS A 243 -5.69 13.75 19.38
CA HIS A 243 -6.50 13.04 18.39
C HIS A 243 -5.71 12.75 17.10
N LEU A 244 -4.74 13.62 16.73
CA LEU A 244 -3.80 13.35 15.64
C LEU A 244 -2.80 12.24 16.03
N THR A 245 -2.15 12.36 17.19
CA THR A 245 -1.15 11.36 17.62
C THR A 245 -1.77 9.96 17.72
N LEU A 246 -2.97 9.86 18.31
CA LEU A 246 -3.72 8.60 18.35
C LEU A 246 -4.24 8.20 16.96
N GLY A 247 -4.50 9.16 16.07
CA GLY A 247 -4.83 8.92 14.67
C GLY A 247 -3.67 8.32 13.89
N VAL A 248 -2.42 8.74 14.16
CA VAL A 248 -1.22 8.10 13.59
C VAL A 248 -1.09 6.65 14.06
N VAL A 249 -1.41 6.36 15.32
CA VAL A 249 -1.45 4.98 15.83
C VAL A 249 -2.60 4.19 15.15
N ALA A 250 -3.78 4.80 15.01
CA ALA A 250 -4.91 4.15 14.36
C ALA A 250 -4.64 3.80 12.90
N ILE A 251 -4.01 4.73 12.13
CA ILE A 251 -3.66 4.45 10.73
C ILE A 251 -2.55 3.41 10.61
N PHE A 252 -1.64 3.33 11.58
CA PHE A 252 -0.64 2.27 11.65
C PHE A 252 -1.31 0.90 11.73
N PHE A 253 -2.29 0.74 12.62
CA PHE A 253 -3.03 -0.51 12.74
C PHE A 253 -3.92 -0.75 11.52
N TYR A 254 -4.58 0.28 10.99
CA TYR A 254 -5.42 0.14 9.80
C TYR A 254 -4.62 -0.39 8.60
N VAL A 255 -3.54 0.30 8.23
CA VAL A 255 -2.72 -0.15 7.09
C VAL A 255 -2.10 -1.52 7.36
N GLY A 256 -1.70 -1.76 8.60
CA GLY A 256 -1.18 -3.06 9.00
C GLY A 256 -2.20 -4.18 8.79
N VAL A 257 -3.43 -4.06 9.29
CA VAL A 257 -4.46 -5.09 9.14
C VAL A 257 -4.96 -5.21 7.71
N GLU A 258 -5.07 -4.09 6.98
CA GLU A 258 -5.40 -4.06 5.55
C GLU A 258 -4.41 -4.92 4.75
N VAL A 259 -3.12 -4.70 4.98
CA VAL A 259 -2.04 -5.42 4.27
C VAL A 259 -1.91 -6.86 4.79
N CYS A 260 -2.15 -7.13 6.08
CA CYS A 260 -2.23 -8.50 6.58
C CYS A 260 -3.27 -9.31 5.80
N ILE A 261 -4.49 -8.80 5.68
CA ILE A 261 -5.53 -9.54 4.95
C ILE A 261 -5.21 -9.56 3.46
N GLY A 262 -5.02 -8.39 2.83
CA GLY A 262 -4.84 -8.27 1.38
C GLY A 262 -3.62 -9.02 0.83
N GLY A 263 -2.58 -9.20 1.64
CA GLY A 263 -1.35 -9.91 1.28
C GLY A 263 -1.32 -11.36 1.76
N ASN A 264 -1.51 -11.56 3.06
CA ASN A 264 -1.27 -12.85 3.68
C ASN A 264 -2.45 -13.84 3.53
N ILE A 265 -3.62 -13.37 3.08
CA ILE A 265 -4.75 -14.25 2.76
C ILE A 265 -4.38 -15.30 1.71
N ASN A 266 -3.47 -14.97 0.78
CA ASN A 266 -2.93 -15.92 -0.19
C ASN A 266 -2.15 -17.04 0.49
N LEU A 267 -1.30 -16.72 1.48
CA LEU A 267 -0.49 -17.69 2.21
C LEU A 267 -1.37 -18.65 3.01
N TYR A 268 -2.43 -18.11 3.61
CA TYR A 268 -3.42 -18.92 4.32
C TYR A 268 -4.23 -19.81 3.34
N ALA A 269 -4.61 -19.28 2.19
CA ALA A 269 -5.31 -20.04 1.15
C ALA A 269 -4.44 -21.19 0.59
N ILE A 270 -3.15 -20.98 0.42
CA ILE A 270 -2.16 -22.00 0.03
C ILE A 270 -2.08 -23.09 1.09
N GLU A 271 -1.98 -22.72 2.38
CA GLU A 271 -1.97 -23.67 3.50
C GLU A 271 -3.23 -24.54 3.52
N LYS A 272 -4.38 -23.97 3.13
CA LYS A 272 -5.65 -24.70 3.02
C LYS A 272 -5.80 -25.53 1.73
N GLY A 273 -4.82 -25.51 0.84
CA GLY A 273 -4.86 -26.25 -0.42
C GLY A 273 -5.91 -25.74 -1.39
N LEU A 274 -6.26 -24.44 -1.34
CA LEU A 274 -7.25 -23.86 -2.27
C LEU A 274 -6.67 -23.75 -3.68
N ALA A 275 -7.45 -24.16 -4.68
CA ALA A 275 -7.02 -24.17 -6.08
C ALA A 275 -6.72 -22.78 -6.65
N SER A 276 -7.31 -21.73 -6.10
CA SER A 276 -7.17 -20.36 -6.59
C SER A 276 -6.93 -19.37 -5.45
N PRO A 277 -5.76 -19.36 -4.81
CA PRO A 277 -5.45 -18.45 -3.70
C PRO A 277 -5.63 -16.97 -4.05
N ALA A 278 -5.23 -16.57 -5.27
CA ALA A 278 -5.34 -15.21 -5.77
C ALA A 278 -6.78 -14.68 -5.83
N LEU A 279 -7.77 -15.57 -5.95
CA LEU A 279 -9.17 -15.16 -5.97
C LEU A 279 -9.58 -14.50 -4.65
N LEU A 280 -9.11 -15.00 -3.52
CA LEU A 280 -9.44 -14.42 -2.20
C LEU A 280 -8.89 -13.00 -2.07
N ALA A 281 -7.63 -12.78 -2.48
CA ALA A 281 -7.04 -11.45 -2.48
C ALA A 281 -7.78 -10.52 -3.46
N THR A 282 -8.14 -11.01 -4.65
CA THR A 282 -8.94 -10.22 -5.60
C THR A 282 -10.31 -9.86 -5.05
N LEU A 283 -10.99 -10.77 -4.36
CA LEU A 283 -12.28 -10.50 -3.72
C LEU A 283 -12.13 -9.51 -2.57
N TYR A 284 -11.07 -9.58 -1.79
CA TYR A 284 -10.77 -8.60 -0.74
C TYR A 284 -10.58 -7.19 -1.34
N TRP A 285 -9.71 -7.03 -2.34
CA TRP A 285 -9.44 -5.74 -2.98
C TRP A 285 -10.63 -5.25 -3.81
N GLY A 286 -11.37 -6.16 -4.45
CA GLY A 286 -12.62 -5.86 -5.15
C GLY A 286 -13.72 -5.40 -4.19
N GLY A 287 -13.80 -6.01 -3.00
CA GLY A 287 -14.66 -5.56 -1.91
C GLY A 287 -14.34 -4.14 -1.47
N MET A 288 -13.05 -3.78 -1.40
CA MET A 288 -12.63 -2.41 -1.12
C MET A 288 -13.06 -1.42 -2.21
N LEU A 289 -13.00 -1.81 -3.49
CA LEU A 289 -13.48 -0.97 -4.59
C LEU A 289 -14.98 -0.71 -4.47
N ILE A 290 -15.77 -1.77 -4.27
CA ILE A 290 -17.23 -1.69 -4.09
C ILE A 290 -17.57 -0.84 -2.86
N GLY A 291 -16.91 -1.10 -1.74
CA GLY A 291 -17.13 -0.38 -0.49
C GLY A 291 -16.81 1.11 -0.60
N ARG A 292 -15.79 1.53 -1.37
CA ARG A 292 -15.51 2.95 -1.66
C ARG A 292 -16.62 3.58 -2.49
N ALA A 293 -17.14 2.87 -3.49
CA ALA A 293 -18.26 3.35 -4.28
C ALA A 293 -19.52 3.56 -3.42
N VAL A 294 -19.87 2.58 -2.58
CA VAL A 294 -21.00 2.67 -1.62
C VAL A 294 -20.72 3.75 -0.58
N GLY A 295 -19.51 3.81 -0.03
CA GLY A 295 -19.12 4.76 1.01
C GLY A 295 -19.23 6.22 0.56
N SER A 296 -19.04 6.51 -0.73
CA SER A 296 -19.27 7.85 -1.29
C SER A 296 -20.70 8.36 -1.10
N SER A 297 -21.67 7.45 -1.07
CA SER A 297 -23.08 7.74 -0.82
C SER A 297 -23.42 7.92 0.68
N LEU A 298 -22.53 7.50 1.58
CA LEU A 298 -22.70 7.55 3.04
C LEU A 298 -22.13 8.84 3.65
N SER A 299 -21.92 9.89 2.86
CA SER A 299 -21.30 11.16 3.29
C SER A 299 -22.06 11.88 4.43
N LYS A 300 -23.35 11.58 4.62
CA LYS A 300 -24.17 12.11 5.72
C LYS A 300 -23.90 11.44 7.09
N ILE A 301 -23.27 10.26 7.10
CA ILE A 301 -22.96 9.54 8.34
C ILE A 301 -21.66 10.08 8.91
N PRO A 302 -21.61 10.47 10.21
CA PRO A 302 -20.38 10.96 10.82
C PRO A 302 -19.23 9.96 10.71
N PRO A 303 -17.97 10.41 10.41
CA PRO A 303 -16.80 9.53 10.24
C PRO A 303 -16.57 8.59 11.44
N ARG A 304 -16.87 9.05 12.64
CA ARG A 304 -16.78 8.24 13.87
C ARG A 304 -17.73 7.05 13.85
N VAL A 305 -18.98 7.26 13.41
CA VAL A 305 -19.98 6.18 13.30
C VAL A 305 -19.57 5.21 12.20
N GLN A 306 -19.13 5.73 11.05
CA GLN A 306 -18.62 4.90 9.95
C GLN A 306 -17.47 4.00 10.44
N LEU A 307 -16.46 4.56 11.10
CA LEU A 307 -15.33 3.80 11.63
C LEU A 307 -15.77 2.78 12.67
N THR A 308 -16.69 3.13 13.57
CA THR A 308 -17.21 2.21 14.60
C THR A 308 -17.90 1.00 13.97
N VAL A 309 -18.82 1.23 13.03
CA VAL A 309 -19.58 0.14 12.39
C VAL A 309 -18.65 -0.76 11.58
N THR A 310 -17.76 -0.17 10.81
CA THR A 310 -16.85 -0.95 9.94
C THR A 310 -15.84 -1.76 10.75
N THR A 311 -15.24 -1.21 11.80
CA THR A 311 -14.32 -1.95 12.67
C THR A 311 -15.01 -3.07 13.44
N VAL A 312 -16.22 -2.84 13.98
CA VAL A 312 -16.97 -3.91 14.67
C VAL A 312 -17.30 -5.03 13.70
N THR A 313 -17.78 -4.69 12.50
CA THR A 313 -18.12 -5.72 11.49
C THR A 313 -16.87 -6.48 11.03
N ALA A 314 -15.76 -5.78 10.76
CA ALA A 314 -14.49 -6.41 10.39
C ALA A 314 -13.98 -7.34 11.51
N PHE A 315 -14.03 -6.89 12.77
CA PHE A 315 -13.66 -7.70 13.93
C PHE A 315 -14.48 -9.00 14.00
N VAL A 316 -15.80 -8.92 13.85
CA VAL A 316 -16.68 -10.09 13.87
C VAL A 316 -16.36 -11.05 12.72
N LEU A 317 -16.14 -10.53 11.51
CA LEU A 317 -15.81 -11.36 10.36
C LEU A 317 -14.45 -12.06 10.55
N VAL A 318 -13.43 -11.36 11.05
CA VAL A 318 -12.11 -11.98 11.32
C VAL A 318 -12.23 -13.03 12.43
N LEU A 319 -12.99 -12.75 13.49
CA LEU A 319 -13.25 -13.73 14.55
C LEU A 319 -13.94 -14.98 14.00
N LEU A 320 -14.96 -14.82 13.17
CA LEU A 320 -15.63 -15.93 12.50
C LEU A 320 -14.69 -16.71 11.58
N ALA A 321 -13.81 -16.02 10.85
CA ALA A 321 -12.80 -16.68 10.01
C ALA A 321 -11.86 -17.58 10.83
N ILE A 322 -11.44 -17.12 12.00
CA ILE A 322 -10.61 -17.91 12.93
C ILE A 322 -11.40 -19.10 13.48
N LEU A 323 -12.63 -18.86 13.97
CA LEU A 323 -13.42 -19.91 14.62
C LEU A 323 -13.81 -21.01 13.64
N LEU A 324 -14.25 -20.63 12.43
CA LEU A 324 -14.69 -21.56 11.37
C LEU A 324 -13.53 -22.06 10.49
N ASP A 325 -12.31 -21.58 10.72
CA ASP A 325 -11.12 -21.92 9.94
C ASP A 325 -11.33 -21.72 8.42
N ASN A 326 -11.93 -20.58 8.06
CA ASN A 326 -12.39 -20.33 6.70
C ASN A 326 -11.83 -19.01 6.13
N PRO A 327 -10.87 -19.07 5.18
CA PRO A 327 -10.27 -17.87 4.60
C PRO A 327 -11.23 -17.05 3.72
N TRP A 328 -12.32 -17.63 3.21
CA TRP A 328 -13.29 -16.90 2.40
C TRP A 328 -13.99 -15.76 3.18
N ILE A 329 -14.16 -15.92 4.48
CA ILE A 329 -14.77 -14.89 5.34
C ILE A 329 -13.86 -13.67 5.42
N LEU A 330 -12.53 -13.85 5.40
CA LEU A 330 -11.57 -12.74 5.38
C LEU A 330 -11.70 -11.88 4.11
N ALA A 331 -12.01 -12.49 2.97
CA ALA A 331 -12.20 -11.73 1.73
C ALA A 331 -13.34 -10.71 1.83
N ALA A 332 -14.40 -11.02 2.59
CA ALA A 332 -15.52 -10.11 2.80
C ALA A 332 -15.16 -8.87 3.64
N VAL A 333 -14.09 -8.94 4.45
CA VAL A 333 -13.62 -7.81 5.28
C VAL A 333 -13.24 -6.61 4.43
N GLY A 334 -12.77 -6.81 3.19
CA GLY A 334 -12.39 -5.75 2.27
C GLY A 334 -13.49 -4.71 2.04
N LEU A 335 -14.76 -5.14 2.02
CA LEU A 335 -15.89 -4.24 1.87
C LEU A 335 -15.93 -3.19 3.01
N PHE A 336 -15.63 -3.60 4.23
CA PHE A 336 -15.69 -2.74 5.42
C PHE A 336 -14.39 -1.94 5.61
N HIS A 337 -13.22 -2.49 5.28
CA HIS A 337 -11.96 -1.75 5.31
C HIS A 337 -11.95 -0.54 4.36
N SER A 338 -12.74 -0.57 3.30
CA SER A 338 -12.73 0.38 2.18
C SER A 338 -12.80 1.86 2.58
N ILE A 339 -13.58 2.20 3.60
CA ILE A 339 -13.83 3.58 4.04
C ILE A 339 -13.08 3.97 5.31
N MET A 340 -12.42 3.02 5.97
CA MET A 340 -11.75 3.28 7.25
C MET A 340 -10.61 4.29 7.14
N TRP A 341 -9.80 4.25 6.07
CA TRP A 341 -8.74 5.24 5.82
C TRP A 341 -9.27 6.66 5.88
N GLY A 342 -10.33 6.94 5.11
CA GLY A 342 -10.92 8.28 5.04
C GLY A 342 -11.51 8.72 6.39
N ALA A 343 -12.14 7.81 7.11
CA ALA A 343 -12.71 8.08 8.41
C ALA A 343 -11.61 8.41 9.45
N ILE A 344 -10.55 7.59 9.54
CA ILE A 344 -9.42 7.81 10.46
C ILE A 344 -8.71 9.13 10.12
N PHE A 345 -8.43 9.39 8.84
CA PHE A 345 -7.79 10.62 8.40
C PHE A 345 -8.60 11.86 8.78
N THR A 346 -9.90 11.87 8.45
CA THR A 346 -10.79 12.99 8.76
C THR A 346 -10.84 13.28 10.26
N LEU A 347 -10.94 12.22 11.08
CA LEU A 347 -10.93 12.36 12.54
C LEU A 347 -9.58 12.86 13.08
N ALA A 348 -8.47 12.41 12.49
CA ALA A 348 -7.13 12.79 12.91
C ALA A 348 -6.79 14.26 12.64
N ILE A 349 -7.30 14.83 11.53
CA ILE A 349 -7.02 16.23 11.15
C ILE A 349 -8.12 17.21 11.58
N GLN A 350 -9.16 16.74 12.23
CA GLN A 350 -10.32 17.56 12.61
C GLN A 350 -9.90 18.74 13.49
N GLY A 351 -10.29 19.96 13.10
CA GLY A 351 -10.07 21.17 13.90
C GLY A 351 -8.62 21.69 13.94
N LEU A 352 -7.70 21.14 13.12
CA LEU A 352 -6.28 21.53 13.15
C LEU A 352 -5.95 22.82 12.40
N GLY A 353 -6.85 23.37 11.60
CA GLY A 353 -6.65 24.63 10.89
C GLY A 353 -5.29 24.72 10.18
N LYS A 354 -4.45 25.70 10.52
CA LYS A 354 -3.11 25.93 9.91
C LYS A 354 -2.14 24.76 10.08
N TYR A 355 -2.39 23.86 11.02
CA TYR A 355 -1.57 22.66 11.26
C TYR A 355 -1.90 21.48 10.35
N THR A 356 -2.98 21.55 9.57
CA THR A 356 -3.50 20.42 8.77
C THR A 356 -2.47 19.85 7.80
N SER A 357 -1.69 20.71 7.12
CA SER A 357 -0.66 20.26 6.18
C SER A 357 0.44 19.46 6.87
N ALA A 358 0.99 19.99 7.95
CA ALA A 358 2.02 19.32 8.75
C ALA A 358 1.48 18.03 9.39
N ALA A 359 0.24 18.06 9.90
CA ALA A 359 -0.46 16.92 10.47
C ALA A 359 -0.65 15.79 9.44
N SER A 360 -1.01 16.14 8.20
CA SER A 360 -1.13 15.17 7.10
C SER A 360 0.19 14.47 6.80
N GLY A 361 1.31 15.21 6.81
CA GLY A 361 2.65 14.64 6.63
C GLY A 361 3.03 13.66 7.76
N VAL A 362 2.74 14.03 9.01
CA VAL A 362 3.00 13.16 10.18
C VAL A 362 2.09 11.93 10.17
N PHE A 363 0.84 12.07 9.75
CA PHE A 363 -0.10 10.96 9.61
C PHE A 363 0.44 9.85 8.70
N MET A 364 1.13 10.20 7.62
CA MET A 364 1.71 9.23 6.68
C MET A 364 2.83 8.37 7.29
N ILE A 365 3.42 8.78 8.41
CA ILE A 365 4.41 7.94 9.13
C ILE A 365 3.75 6.63 9.61
N GLY A 366 2.48 6.68 10.01
CA GLY A 366 1.74 5.51 10.44
C GLY A 366 1.55 4.44 9.36
N VAL A 367 1.70 4.79 8.07
CA VAL A 367 1.60 3.80 6.96
C VAL A 367 2.63 2.67 7.07
N VAL A 368 3.71 2.87 7.84
CA VAL A 368 4.70 1.82 8.15
C VAL A 368 4.09 0.59 8.85
N GLY A 369 2.87 0.70 9.38
CA GLY A 369 2.11 -0.43 9.89
C GLY A 369 1.97 -1.57 8.88
N GLY A 370 1.85 -1.22 7.58
CA GLY A 370 1.84 -2.18 6.47
C GLY A 370 3.16 -2.95 6.29
N ALA A 371 4.28 -2.48 6.86
CA ALA A 371 5.52 -3.23 6.96
C ALA A 371 5.50 -4.18 8.17
N ILE A 372 5.16 -3.64 9.33
CA ILE A 372 5.39 -4.28 10.62
C ILE A 372 4.37 -5.39 10.91
N LEU A 373 3.06 -5.11 10.77
CA LEU A 373 2.05 -6.09 11.18
C LEU A 373 2.05 -7.35 10.31
N PRO A 374 2.18 -7.30 8.95
CA PRO A 374 2.26 -8.52 8.15
C PRO A 374 3.50 -9.37 8.49
N LEU A 375 4.64 -8.72 8.79
CA LEU A 375 5.85 -9.41 9.21
C LEU A 375 5.64 -10.11 10.56
N CYS A 376 5.07 -9.40 11.55
CA CYS A 376 4.73 -9.98 12.85
C CYS A 376 3.73 -11.14 12.69
N GLN A 377 2.76 -11.02 11.78
CA GLN A 377 1.80 -12.08 11.50
C GLN A 377 2.47 -13.31 10.89
N GLY A 378 3.39 -13.11 9.92
CA GLY A 378 4.16 -14.21 9.33
C GLY A 378 5.03 -14.92 10.36
N ALA A 379 5.73 -14.17 11.21
CA ALA A 379 6.52 -14.73 12.31
C ALA A 379 5.64 -15.49 13.33
N LEU A 380 4.47 -14.96 13.66
CA LEU A 380 3.52 -15.64 14.53
C LEU A 380 3.00 -16.93 13.88
N ALA A 381 2.67 -16.92 12.58
CA ALA A 381 2.24 -18.11 11.85
C ALA A 381 3.30 -19.21 11.86
N ASP A 382 4.58 -18.86 11.72
CA ASP A 382 5.69 -19.80 11.81
C ASP A 382 5.83 -20.36 13.25
N LEU A 383 5.70 -19.49 14.26
CA LEU A 383 5.84 -19.88 15.67
C LEU A 383 4.73 -20.86 16.12
N ILE A 384 3.50 -20.64 15.70
CA ILE A 384 2.33 -21.46 16.09
C ILE A 384 2.04 -22.60 15.11
N GLY A 385 2.80 -22.69 14.00
CA GLY A 385 2.69 -23.75 13.00
C GLY A 385 1.49 -23.62 12.05
N GLY A 386 1.00 -22.39 11.78
CA GLY A 386 -0.06 -22.16 10.80
C GLY A 386 -0.69 -20.77 10.85
N TRP A 387 -1.46 -20.46 9.80
CA TRP A 387 -2.05 -19.12 9.63
C TRP A 387 -3.28 -18.84 10.49
N ARG A 388 -4.07 -19.88 10.82
CA ARG A 388 -5.39 -19.70 11.46
C ARG A 388 -5.37 -18.78 12.67
N LEU A 389 -4.53 -19.04 13.67
CA LEU A 389 -4.47 -18.23 14.89
C LEU A 389 -3.66 -16.95 14.73
N SER A 390 -2.83 -16.83 13.69
CA SER A 390 -2.07 -15.60 13.43
C SER A 390 -2.98 -14.40 13.13
N TRP A 391 -4.22 -14.64 12.69
CA TRP A 391 -5.22 -13.60 12.46
C TRP A 391 -5.65 -12.86 13.74
N ALA A 392 -5.25 -13.35 14.93
CA ALA A 392 -5.43 -12.62 16.20
C ALA A 392 -4.73 -11.23 16.19
N ILE A 393 -3.66 -11.07 15.39
CA ILE A 393 -3.02 -9.75 15.18
C ILE A 393 -4.00 -8.77 14.53
N VAL A 394 -4.79 -9.23 13.56
CA VAL A 394 -5.79 -8.43 12.89
C VAL A 394 -6.92 -8.07 13.86
N LEU A 395 -7.40 -9.01 14.68
CA LEU A 395 -8.38 -8.73 15.74
C LEU A 395 -7.89 -7.64 16.70
N ALA A 396 -6.63 -7.70 17.12
CA ALA A 396 -6.04 -6.67 17.98
C ALA A 396 -6.01 -5.30 17.29
N GLY A 397 -5.67 -5.25 16.00
CA GLY A 397 -5.69 -4.03 15.19
C GLY A 397 -7.09 -3.43 15.08
N GLU A 398 -8.12 -4.24 14.80
CA GLU A 398 -9.51 -3.79 14.74
C GLU A 398 -9.97 -3.22 16.08
N LEU A 399 -9.62 -3.88 17.20
CA LEU A 399 -9.97 -3.39 18.54
C LEU A 399 -9.32 -2.02 18.82
N LEU A 400 -8.06 -1.83 18.45
CA LEU A 400 -7.36 -0.55 18.64
C LEU A 400 -7.96 0.57 17.79
N MET A 401 -8.38 0.28 16.54
CA MET A 401 -9.13 1.23 15.71
C MET A 401 -10.49 1.57 16.32
N LEU A 402 -11.20 0.60 16.90
CA LEU A 402 -12.45 0.83 17.61
C LEU A 402 -12.24 1.72 18.83
N LEU A 403 -11.21 1.48 19.63
CA LEU A 403 -10.84 2.34 20.76
C LEU A 403 -10.51 3.77 20.32
N TYR A 404 -9.80 3.90 19.18
CA TYR A 404 -9.59 5.22 18.59
C TYR A 404 -10.91 5.91 18.21
N ALA A 405 -11.81 5.20 17.51
CA ALA A 405 -13.12 5.75 17.14
C ALA A 405 -13.90 6.23 18.37
N GLN A 406 -13.90 5.48 19.48
CA GLN A 406 -14.73 5.78 20.65
C GLN A 406 -14.12 6.83 21.57
N PHE A 407 -12.80 6.80 21.78
CA PHE A 407 -12.11 7.58 22.80
C PHE A 407 -11.00 8.48 22.24
N GLY A 408 -10.23 8.00 21.25
CA GLY A 408 -9.04 8.66 20.75
C GLY A 408 -9.32 9.82 19.81
N SER A 409 -10.38 9.74 19.02
CA SER A 409 -10.75 10.72 17.99
C SER A 409 -11.39 12.00 18.53
N ARG A 410 -11.68 12.06 19.82
CA ARG A 410 -12.32 13.26 20.43
C ARG A 410 -11.33 14.42 20.41
N VAL A 411 -11.72 15.51 19.75
CA VAL A 411 -11.02 16.78 19.85
C VAL A 411 -11.20 17.27 21.29
N ARG A 412 -10.11 17.37 22.06
CA ARG A 412 -10.15 18.08 23.34
C ARG A 412 -9.80 19.52 23.05
N GLU A 413 -10.67 20.44 23.39
CA GLU A 413 -10.32 21.86 23.49
C GLU A 413 -9.16 21.94 24.49
N THR A 414 -7.96 22.22 24.00
CA THR A 414 -6.84 22.56 24.85
C THR A 414 -7.12 23.94 25.41
N GLN A 415 -7.42 24.01 26.69
CA GLN A 415 -7.40 25.22 27.50
C GLN A 415 -6.02 25.91 27.39
#